data_3f3c18ab788735b8af889044bc6b3cde
#
_entry.id   3f3c18ab788735b8af889044bc6b3cde
#
_cell.length_a   1.000
_cell.length_b   1.000
_cell.length_c   1.000
_cell.angle_alpha   90.00
_cell.angle_beta   90.00
_cell.angle_gamma   90.00
#
_symmetry.space_group_name_H-M   'P 1'
#
loop_
_entity.id
_entity.type
_entity.pdbx_description
1 polymer ?
#
loop_
_entity_poly.entity_id
_entity_poly.type
_entity_poly.pdbx_seq_one_letter_code
_entity_poly.pdbx_strand_id
1 'polypeptide(L)'
;MRLRNVPGARDVMEESGFVFTEPAGMSGTWNEVFGNDNPIYIEVVMGKGQFITTLAEQNPDINYVGIEKYSSVLLRAVEKQNEKQLPNLKFIRMDAENIKDVFGEHEVGRIYLNFSDPWPKDRHAKRRLTSRQFFDRYDYILAPDGEVQFKTDNVDLFDWSLEEIGETKWRLTAQTHDLHNDAVLNEGNVMTEYEEKFSSMGNPICKLIAVRQTGDIQA
;
A
#
# COMPACT_ATOMS: atom_id res chain seq x y z
N MET A 1 -6.82 11.22 -13.95
CA MET A 1 -8.31 11.28 -13.83
C MET A 1 -8.69 12.46 -12.93
N ARG A 2 -9.63 13.32 -13.35
CA ARG A 2 -10.07 14.44 -12.48
C ARG A 2 -11.00 13.88 -11.42
N LEU A 3 -10.56 13.85 -10.16
CA LEU A 3 -11.39 13.44 -9.03
C LEU A 3 -12.61 14.36 -8.92
N ARG A 4 -13.80 13.80 -8.97
CA ARG A 4 -15.05 14.55 -8.74
C ARG A 4 -15.27 14.63 -7.24
N ASN A 5 -15.56 15.83 -6.72
CA ASN A 5 -16.04 15.96 -5.35
C ASN A 5 -17.41 15.25 -5.25
N VAL A 6 -17.54 14.32 -4.30
CA VAL A 6 -18.81 13.68 -3.98
C VAL A 6 -19.36 14.35 -2.72
N PRO A 7 -20.49 15.09 -2.84
CA PRO A 7 -21.11 15.69 -1.65
C PRO A 7 -21.41 14.62 -0.59
N GLY A 8 -21.17 14.96 0.68
CA GLY A 8 -21.41 14.04 1.80
C GLY A 8 -20.34 12.96 2.01
N ALA A 9 -19.35 12.81 1.12
CA ALA A 9 -18.32 11.78 1.28
C ALA A 9 -17.51 11.95 2.58
N ARG A 10 -17.33 13.18 3.07
CA ARG A 10 -16.62 13.43 4.34
C ARG A 10 -17.45 12.99 5.53
N ASP A 11 -18.73 13.30 5.51
CA ASP A 11 -19.66 12.96 6.59
C ASP A 11 -19.73 11.43 6.77
N VAL A 12 -19.79 10.69 5.63
CA VAL A 12 -19.73 9.22 5.65
C VAL A 12 -18.42 8.70 6.25
N MET A 13 -17.27 9.38 6.00
CA MET A 13 -16.00 8.99 6.61
C MET A 13 -15.99 9.21 8.12
N GLU A 14 -16.54 10.33 8.59
CA GLU A 14 -16.60 10.68 10.01
C GLU A 14 -17.58 9.78 10.79
N GLU A 15 -18.65 9.33 10.15
CA GLU A 15 -19.64 8.44 10.73
C GLU A 15 -19.23 6.95 10.65
N SER A 16 -18.26 6.61 9.81
CA SER A 16 -17.86 5.22 9.59
C SER A 16 -17.01 4.68 10.74
N GLY A 17 -17.41 3.57 11.36
CA GLY A 17 -16.60 2.84 12.35
C GLY A 17 -15.37 2.13 11.77
N PHE A 18 -15.15 2.22 10.44
CA PHE A 18 -14.02 1.60 9.75
C PHE A 18 -12.96 2.61 9.31
N VAL A 19 -13.21 3.92 9.40
CA VAL A 19 -12.34 4.97 8.89
C VAL A 19 -11.83 5.86 10.01
N PHE A 20 -10.51 6.04 10.06
CA PHE A 20 -9.85 7.02 10.91
C PHE A 20 -9.52 8.26 10.09
N THR A 21 -10.17 9.39 10.38
CA THR A 21 -9.95 10.68 9.68
C THR A 21 -8.91 11.55 10.37
N GLU A 22 -8.67 11.31 11.66
CA GLU A 22 -7.65 11.96 12.49
C GLU A 22 -6.77 10.91 13.17
N PRO A 23 -5.89 10.23 12.41
CA PRO A 23 -5.14 9.08 12.90
C PRO A 23 -3.92 9.46 13.76
N ALA A 24 -3.72 10.74 14.06
CA ALA A 24 -2.59 11.18 14.89
C ALA A 24 -2.65 10.52 16.28
N GLY A 25 -1.53 9.94 16.71
CA GLY A 25 -1.45 9.25 18.00
C GLY A 25 -1.83 7.77 18.00
N MET A 26 -2.11 7.19 16.82
CA MET A 26 -2.41 5.75 16.68
C MET A 26 -1.16 4.87 16.59
N SER A 27 0.01 5.47 16.52
CA SER A 27 1.30 4.76 16.47
C SER A 27 1.45 3.80 17.65
N GLY A 28 1.68 2.51 17.37
CA GLY A 28 1.82 1.45 18.37
C GLY A 28 0.52 0.95 19.00
N THR A 29 -0.66 1.39 18.51
CA THR A 29 -1.96 0.99 19.09
C THR A 29 -2.80 0.10 18.16
N TRP A 30 -2.32 -0.30 17.03
CA TRP A 30 -3.12 -1.02 16.04
C TRP A 30 -3.60 -2.39 16.51
N ASN A 31 -2.84 -3.08 17.36
CA ASN A 31 -3.30 -4.33 17.98
C ASN A 31 -4.54 -4.11 18.85
N GLU A 32 -4.61 -2.99 19.57
CA GLU A 32 -5.79 -2.62 20.37
C GLU A 32 -6.99 -2.28 19.47
N VAL A 33 -6.74 -1.58 18.35
CA VAL A 33 -7.76 -1.23 17.35
C VAL A 33 -8.41 -2.47 16.71
N PHE A 34 -7.61 -3.49 16.43
CA PHE A 34 -8.10 -4.77 15.88
C PHE A 34 -8.53 -5.77 16.96
N GLY A 35 -8.10 -5.59 18.22
CA GLY A 35 -8.38 -6.48 19.33
C GLY A 35 -7.65 -7.83 19.24
N ASN A 36 -6.52 -7.88 18.52
CA ASN A 36 -5.68 -9.07 18.34
C ASN A 36 -4.25 -8.68 17.97
N ASP A 37 -3.33 -9.67 17.99
CA ASP A 37 -1.91 -9.51 17.68
C ASP A 37 -1.53 -10.03 16.27
N ASN A 38 -2.49 -10.12 15.35
CA ASN A 38 -2.24 -10.54 13.98
C ASN A 38 -1.32 -9.55 13.26
N PRO A 39 -0.48 -10.01 12.31
CA PRO A 39 0.37 -9.13 11.51
C PRO A 39 -0.44 -8.04 10.80
N ILE A 40 0.12 -6.85 10.71
CA ILE A 40 -0.52 -5.71 10.04
C ILE A 40 0.09 -5.49 8.67
N TYR A 41 -0.73 -5.56 7.62
CA TYR A 41 -0.33 -5.25 6.25
C TYR A 41 -1.07 -4.01 5.76
N ILE A 42 -0.37 -3.15 5.03
CA ILE A 42 -0.94 -1.89 4.58
C ILE A 42 -0.90 -1.72 3.07
N GLU A 43 -1.91 -1.08 2.50
CA GLU A 43 -1.88 -0.57 1.13
C GLU A 43 -1.84 0.95 1.13
N VAL A 44 -0.81 1.54 0.53
CA VAL A 44 -0.60 2.99 0.47
C VAL A 44 -1.15 3.52 -0.84
N VAL A 45 -2.05 4.53 -0.75
CA VAL A 45 -2.81 5.06 -1.90
C VAL A 45 -3.69 3.97 -2.53
N MET A 46 -4.48 3.31 -1.68
CA MET A 46 -5.27 2.12 -2.03
C MET A 46 -6.39 2.36 -3.07
N GLY A 47 -6.67 3.61 -3.42
CA GLY A 47 -7.74 3.93 -4.34
C GLY A 47 -9.12 3.51 -3.82
N LYS A 48 -9.87 2.72 -4.62
CA LYS A 48 -11.22 2.25 -4.28
C LYS A 48 -11.24 0.99 -3.42
N GLY A 49 -10.09 0.50 -2.99
CA GLY A 49 -9.93 -0.54 -2.00
C GLY A 49 -10.24 -1.98 -2.45
N GLN A 50 -10.38 -2.27 -3.75
CA GLN A 50 -10.64 -3.63 -4.23
C GLN A 50 -9.57 -4.62 -3.76
N PHE A 51 -8.32 -4.29 -3.97
CA PHE A 51 -7.17 -5.13 -3.66
C PHE A 51 -7.11 -5.48 -2.16
N ILE A 52 -7.11 -4.46 -1.30
CA ILE A 52 -6.96 -4.69 0.14
C ILE A 52 -8.21 -5.36 0.75
N THR A 53 -9.41 -5.07 0.24
CA THR A 53 -10.64 -5.75 0.67
C THR A 53 -10.62 -7.23 0.30
N THR A 54 -10.16 -7.57 -0.90
CA THR A 54 -10.01 -8.96 -1.34
C THR A 54 -8.99 -9.70 -0.49
N LEU A 55 -7.83 -9.07 -0.19
CA LEU A 55 -6.83 -9.67 0.68
C LEU A 55 -7.36 -9.91 2.10
N ALA A 56 -8.09 -8.96 2.66
CA ALA A 56 -8.67 -9.08 4.00
C ALA A 56 -9.71 -10.21 4.09
N GLU A 57 -10.50 -10.41 3.03
CA GLU A 57 -11.47 -11.49 2.94
C GLU A 57 -10.80 -12.86 2.82
N GLN A 58 -9.69 -12.95 2.09
CA GLN A 58 -8.95 -14.20 1.88
C GLN A 58 -8.08 -14.59 3.06
N ASN A 59 -7.66 -13.65 3.91
CA ASN A 59 -6.68 -13.85 4.96
C ASN A 59 -7.20 -13.30 6.31
N PRO A 60 -8.11 -13.99 7.00
CA PRO A 60 -8.72 -13.51 8.24
C PRO A 60 -7.73 -13.37 9.41
N ASP A 61 -6.58 -14.05 9.35
CA ASP A 61 -5.53 -14.02 10.36
C ASP A 61 -4.49 -12.89 10.14
N ILE A 62 -4.75 -11.96 9.20
CA ILE A 62 -3.93 -10.79 8.93
C ILE A 62 -4.81 -9.55 9.02
N ASN A 63 -4.34 -8.52 9.72
CA ASN A 63 -4.99 -7.23 9.81
C ASN A 63 -4.56 -6.34 8.63
N TYR A 64 -5.52 -5.66 8.02
CA TYR A 64 -5.27 -4.81 6.86
C TYR A 64 -5.66 -3.37 7.12
N VAL A 65 -4.78 -2.44 6.71
CA VAL A 65 -5.06 -1.00 6.79
C VAL A 65 -4.84 -0.35 5.42
N GLY A 66 -5.91 0.19 4.85
CA GLY A 66 -5.87 0.93 3.60
C GLY A 66 -5.72 2.42 3.81
N ILE A 67 -4.76 3.06 3.13
CA ILE A 67 -4.49 4.50 3.23
C ILE A 67 -4.91 5.19 1.94
N GLU A 68 -5.80 6.19 2.04
CA GLU A 68 -6.23 7.01 0.92
C GLU A 68 -6.49 8.46 1.37
N LYS A 69 -6.02 9.41 0.58
CA LYS A 69 -6.15 10.83 0.88
C LYS A 69 -7.51 11.41 0.51
N TYR A 70 -8.10 10.90 -0.57
CA TYR A 70 -9.29 11.48 -1.17
C TYR A 70 -10.57 10.80 -0.72
N SER A 71 -11.41 11.51 0.05
CA SER A 71 -12.67 10.98 0.59
C SER A 71 -13.60 10.43 -0.51
N SER A 72 -13.63 11.08 -1.70
CA SER A 72 -14.46 10.62 -2.83
C SER A 72 -14.02 9.29 -3.43
N VAL A 73 -12.76 8.91 -3.24
CA VAL A 73 -12.21 7.62 -3.67
C VAL A 73 -12.40 6.58 -2.56
N LEU A 74 -12.04 6.95 -1.34
CA LEU A 74 -12.17 6.13 -0.14
C LEU A 74 -13.62 5.69 0.10
N LEU A 75 -14.62 6.52 -0.27
CA LEU A 75 -16.04 6.19 -0.16
C LEU A 75 -16.38 4.83 -0.79
N ARG A 76 -15.75 4.48 -1.90
CA ARG A 76 -15.99 3.19 -2.56
C ARG A 76 -15.47 1.99 -1.76
N ALA A 77 -14.37 2.18 -1.04
CA ALA A 77 -13.86 1.16 -0.14
C ALA A 77 -14.76 1.01 1.09
N VAL A 78 -15.28 2.12 1.62
CA VAL A 78 -16.22 2.10 2.74
C VAL A 78 -17.54 1.41 2.37
N GLU A 79 -18.07 1.66 1.18
CA GLU A 79 -19.26 0.96 0.68
C GLU A 79 -19.04 -0.57 0.66
N LYS A 80 -17.91 -1.05 0.14
CA LYS A 80 -17.54 -2.47 0.15
C LYS A 80 -17.41 -3.03 1.57
N GLN A 81 -16.79 -2.26 2.48
CA GLN A 81 -16.60 -2.67 3.85
C GLN A 81 -17.92 -2.72 4.63
N ASN A 82 -18.85 -1.81 4.36
CA ASN A 82 -20.20 -1.83 4.93
C ASN A 82 -21.00 -3.08 4.49
N GLU A 83 -20.78 -3.59 3.27
CA GLU A 83 -21.39 -4.81 2.79
C GLU A 83 -20.74 -6.06 3.39
N LYS A 84 -19.41 -6.09 3.46
CA LYS A 84 -18.64 -7.28 3.85
C LYS A 84 -18.41 -7.40 5.36
N GLN A 85 -18.38 -6.28 6.10
CA GLN A 85 -18.18 -6.24 7.56
C GLN A 85 -16.94 -7.01 8.04
N LEU A 86 -15.82 -6.88 7.30
CA LEU A 86 -14.56 -7.56 7.62
C LEU A 86 -13.93 -6.99 8.90
N PRO A 87 -13.76 -7.78 9.98
CA PRO A 87 -13.23 -7.28 11.25
C PRO A 87 -11.74 -6.90 11.16
N ASN A 88 -11.02 -7.52 10.24
CA ASN A 88 -9.59 -7.36 10.00
C ASN A 88 -9.26 -6.28 8.95
N LEU A 89 -10.20 -5.38 8.59
CA LEU A 89 -9.97 -4.30 7.62
C LEU A 89 -10.38 -2.95 8.20
N LYS A 90 -9.45 -1.99 8.18
CA LYS A 90 -9.65 -0.59 8.56
C LYS A 90 -9.08 0.34 7.49
N PHE A 91 -9.52 1.61 7.50
CA PHE A 91 -9.05 2.62 6.57
C PHE A 91 -8.56 3.86 7.29
N ILE A 92 -7.62 4.57 6.67
CA ILE A 92 -7.11 5.85 7.14
C ILE A 92 -7.25 6.88 6.02
N ARG A 93 -7.87 8.01 6.32
CA ARG A 93 -7.91 9.15 5.41
C ARG A 93 -6.76 10.12 5.70
N MET A 94 -5.61 9.95 5.04
CA MET A 94 -4.44 10.79 5.26
C MET A 94 -3.54 10.89 4.01
N ASP A 95 -2.60 11.82 4.06
CA ASP A 95 -1.49 11.85 3.12
C ASP A 95 -0.42 10.84 3.54
N ALA A 96 0.06 10.02 2.60
CA ALA A 96 1.07 9.01 2.86
C ALA A 96 2.41 9.57 3.38
N GLU A 97 2.66 10.86 3.19
CA GLU A 97 3.86 11.52 3.72
C GLU A 97 3.93 11.46 5.26
N ASN A 98 2.79 11.30 5.94
CA ASN A 98 2.67 11.29 7.40
C ASN A 98 2.59 9.86 8.00
N ILE A 99 3.00 8.84 7.25
CA ILE A 99 2.82 7.43 7.64
C ILE A 99 3.49 7.07 8.99
N LYS A 100 4.60 7.73 9.33
CA LYS A 100 5.32 7.55 10.60
C LYS A 100 4.58 8.10 11.83
N ASP A 101 3.62 9.01 11.62
CA ASP A 101 2.83 9.58 12.73
C ASP A 101 1.71 8.62 13.15
N VAL A 102 1.46 7.59 12.34
CA VAL A 102 0.32 6.68 12.45
C VAL A 102 0.72 5.25 12.74
N PHE A 103 1.89 4.82 12.28
CA PHE A 103 2.44 3.50 12.58
C PHE A 103 3.72 3.63 13.39
N GLY A 104 3.84 2.80 14.42
CA GLY A 104 5.03 2.71 15.27
C GLY A 104 6.21 2.01 14.60
N GLU A 105 7.33 2.01 15.30
CA GLU A 105 8.52 1.30 14.87
C GLU A 105 8.23 -0.21 14.78
N HIS A 106 8.52 -0.78 13.59
CA HIS A 106 8.36 -2.21 13.33
C HIS A 106 6.92 -2.77 13.45
N GLU A 107 5.91 -1.92 13.38
CA GLU A 107 4.51 -2.31 13.55
C GLU A 107 3.89 -2.95 12.30
N VAL A 108 4.46 -2.72 11.11
CA VAL A 108 3.89 -3.17 9.82
C VAL A 108 4.69 -4.34 9.25
N GLY A 109 4.03 -5.44 8.93
CA GLY A 109 4.68 -6.63 8.34
C GLY A 109 4.86 -6.54 6.82
N ARG A 110 3.97 -5.83 6.11
CA ARG A 110 4.02 -5.71 4.64
C ARG A 110 3.41 -4.41 4.14
N ILE A 111 4.01 -3.84 3.11
CA ILE A 111 3.53 -2.63 2.45
C ILE A 111 3.26 -2.93 0.98
N TYR A 112 2.06 -2.62 0.52
CA TYR A 112 1.65 -2.70 -0.88
C TYR A 112 1.56 -1.31 -1.49
N LEU A 113 2.18 -1.15 -2.66
CA LEU A 113 2.16 0.04 -3.50
C LEU A 113 1.62 -0.37 -4.87
N ASN A 114 0.37 -0.05 -5.16
CA ASN A 114 -0.27 -0.47 -6.41
C ASN A 114 -0.63 0.74 -7.27
N PHE A 115 -0.04 0.85 -8.47
CA PHE A 115 -0.38 1.83 -9.51
C PHE A 115 -0.39 3.28 -9.01
N SER A 116 0.57 3.62 -8.17
CA SER A 116 0.75 4.98 -7.65
C SER A 116 1.14 5.97 -8.75
N ASP A 117 0.87 7.26 -8.50
CA ASP A 117 1.17 8.34 -9.44
C ASP A 117 2.67 8.37 -9.80
N PRO A 118 3.03 8.41 -11.10
CA PRO A 118 4.42 8.33 -11.54
C PRO A 118 5.21 9.63 -11.35
N TRP A 119 4.54 10.76 -11.10
CA TRP A 119 5.18 12.07 -10.94
C TRP A 119 6.29 12.31 -11.97
N PRO A 120 5.96 12.49 -13.27
CA PRO A 120 6.94 12.39 -14.36
C PRO A 120 8.00 13.49 -14.38
N LYS A 121 7.83 14.58 -13.61
CA LYS A 121 8.84 15.67 -13.54
C LYS A 121 9.84 15.35 -12.44
N ASP A 122 11.14 15.46 -12.72
CA ASP A 122 12.24 15.15 -11.79
C ASP A 122 12.15 15.93 -10.47
N ARG A 123 11.73 17.19 -10.52
CA ARG A 123 11.50 18.00 -9.30
C ARG A 123 10.45 17.41 -8.34
N HIS A 124 9.65 16.44 -8.82
CA HIS A 124 8.63 15.74 -8.05
C HIS A 124 9.03 14.31 -7.69
N ALA A 125 10.23 13.84 -8.06
CA ALA A 125 10.66 12.45 -7.83
C ALA A 125 10.51 12.00 -6.37
N LYS A 126 10.77 12.90 -5.41
CA LYS A 126 10.57 12.63 -3.98
C LYS A 126 9.12 12.32 -3.56
N ARG A 127 8.13 12.57 -4.44
CA ARG A 127 6.71 12.23 -4.20
C ARG A 127 6.35 10.82 -4.67
N ARG A 128 7.22 10.18 -5.46
CA ARG A 128 7.03 8.79 -5.87
C ARG A 128 7.08 7.91 -4.64
N LEU A 129 6.14 7.00 -4.49
CA LEU A 129 6.09 6.10 -3.32
C LEU A 129 7.28 5.14 -3.24
N THR A 130 8.03 5.00 -4.33
CA THR A 130 9.28 4.22 -4.39
C THR A 130 10.54 5.08 -4.25
N SER A 131 10.42 6.36 -3.88
CA SER A 131 11.57 7.22 -3.62
C SER A 131 12.29 6.84 -2.32
N ARG A 132 13.62 7.16 -2.24
CA ARG A 132 14.41 6.96 -1.00
C ARG A 132 13.78 7.60 0.23
N GLN A 133 13.10 8.75 0.06
CA GLN A 133 12.42 9.44 1.16
C GLN A 133 11.22 8.62 1.70
N PHE A 134 10.53 7.89 0.83
CA PHE A 134 9.50 6.98 1.26
C PHE A 134 10.08 5.68 1.83
N PHE A 135 11.15 5.16 1.25
CA PHE A 135 11.85 3.99 1.82
C PHE A 135 12.41 4.27 3.22
N ASP A 136 12.86 5.50 3.52
CA ASP A 136 13.23 5.92 4.89
C ASP A 136 12.04 5.89 5.87
N ARG A 137 10.84 6.20 5.39
CA ARG A 137 9.61 6.08 6.19
C ARG A 137 9.21 4.63 6.40
N TYR A 138 9.28 3.82 5.34
CA TYR A 138 8.98 2.39 5.40
C TYR A 138 9.96 1.65 6.32
N ASP A 139 11.22 2.05 6.32
CA ASP A 139 12.23 1.47 7.19
C ASP A 139 11.89 1.61 8.68
N TYR A 140 11.28 2.71 9.05
CA TYR A 140 10.86 2.93 10.44
C TYR A 140 9.68 2.03 10.83
N ILE A 141 8.63 1.99 10.01
CA ILE A 141 7.38 1.31 10.37
C ILE A 141 7.41 -0.21 10.11
N LEU A 142 8.26 -0.67 9.20
CA LEU A 142 8.25 -2.06 8.73
C LEU A 142 8.98 -2.98 9.73
N ALA A 143 8.38 -4.13 10.04
CA ALA A 143 9.00 -5.18 10.82
C ALA A 143 10.35 -5.62 10.23
N PRO A 144 11.29 -6.18 11.02
CA PRO A 144 12.64 -6.54 10.53
C PRO A 144 12.63 -7.46 9.30
N ASP A 145 11.71 -8.39 9.23
CA ASP A 145 11.48 -9.35 8.15
C ASP A 145 10.41 -8.91 7.14
N GLY A 146 9.91 -7.69 7.29
CA GLY A 146 8.87 -7.15 6.44
C GLY A 146 9.35 -6.78 5.04
N GLU A 147 8.40 -6.62 4.12
CA GLU A 147 8.67 -6.36 2.71
C GLU A 147 7.80 -5.26 2.13
N VAL A 148 8.30 -4.63 1.06
CA VAL A 148 7.55 -3.70 0.21
C VAL A 148 7.29 -4.39 -1.12
N GLN A 149 6.03 -4.47 -1.54
CA GLN A 149 5.62 -4.94 -2.86
C GLN A 149 5.12 -3.76 -3.69
N PHE A 150 5.63 -3.60 -4.90
CA PHE A 150 5.22 -2.54 -5.81
C PHE A 150 4.77 -3.12 -7.15
N LYS A 151 3.61 -2.67 -7.64
CA LYS A 151 3.06 -2.98 -8.97
C LYS A 151 2.75 -1.70 -9.74
N THR A 152 3.08 -1.69 -11.03
CA THR A 152 2.77 -0.60 -11.97
C THR A 152 2.75 -1.08 -13.42
N ASP A 153 1.96 -0.42 -14.26
CA ASP A 153 2.02 -0.55 -15.73
C ASP A 153 2.95 0.51 -16.37
N ASN A 154 3.50 1.42 -15.55
CA ASN A 154 4.41 2.46 -16.00
C ASN A 154 5.86 1.96 -15.93
N VAL A 155 6.41 1.54 -17.07
CA VAL A 155 7.77 0.99 -17.18
C VAL A 155 8.82 2.01 -16.75
N ASP A 156 8.69 3.29 -17.15
CA ASP A 156 9.65 4.34 -16.78
C ASP A 156 9.70 4.54 -15.25
N LEU A 157 8.55 4.51 -14.58
CA LEU A 157 8.50 4.56 -13.11
C LEU A 157 9.12 3.31 -12.50
N PHE A 158 8.87 2.14 -13.10
CA PHE A 158 9.40 0.88 -12.60
C PHE A 158 10.92 0.85 -12.66
N ASP A 159 11.50 1.15 -13.84
CA ASP A 159 12.96 1.17 -14.04
C ASP A 159 13.64 2.19 -13.13
N TRP A 160 13.07 3.41 -13.04
CA TRP A 160 13.52 4.40 -12.07
C TRP A 160 13.48 3.87 -10.63
N SER A 161 12.45 3.11 -10.27
CA SER A 161 12.31 2.54 -8.93
C SER A 161 13.38 1.48 -8.63
N LEU A 162 13.75 0.66 -9.63
CA LEU A 162 14.84 -0.30 -9.49
C LEU A 162 16.17 0.41 -9.20
N GLU A 163 16.47 1.48 -9.95
CA GLU A 163 17.69 2.28 -9.76
C GLU A 163 17.67 2.95 -8.37
N GLU A 164 16.56 3.59 -8.00
CA GLU A 164 16.45 4.32 -6.72
C GLU A 164 16.59 3.39 -5.51
N ILE A 165 16.00 2.19 -5.55
CA ILE A 165 16.14 1.18 -4.50
C ILE A 165 17.58 0.71 -4.38
N GLY A 166 18.29 0.52 -5.51
CA GLY A 166 19.70 0.13 -5.54
C GLY A 166 20.65 1.12 -4.83
N GLU A 167 20.25 2.38 -4.73
CA GLU A 167 20.98 3.45 -4.01
C GLU A 167 20.65 3.52 -2.50
N THR A 168 19.87 2.59 -1.99
CA THR A 168 19.42 2.54 -0.59
C THR A 168 20.00 1.31 0.14
N LYS A 169 19.65 1.16 1.41
CA LYS A 169 19.93 -0.05 2.20
C LYS A 169 18.91 -1.19 1.96
N TRP A 170 18.18 -1.12 0.87
CA TRP A 170 17.22 -2.13 0.47
C TRP A 170 17.76 -2.97 -0.67
N ARG A 171 17.30 -4.20 -0.79
CA ARG A 171 17.60 -5.10 -1.90
C ARG A 171 16.33 -5.67 -2.50
N LEU A 172 16.37 -5.94 -3.78
CA LEU A 172 15.30 -6.65 -4.48
C LEU A 172 15.42 -8.16 -4.22
N THR A 173 14.31 -8.79 -3.85
CA THR A 173 14.22 -10.25 -3.76
C THR A 173 13.57 -10.86 -4.99
N ALA A 174 12.74 -10.08 -5.69
CA ALA A 174 12.12 -10.49 -6.94
C ALA A 174 11.73 -9.26 -7.77
N GLN A 175 11.73 -9.41 -9.10
CA GLN A 175 11.25 -8.40 -10.04
C GLN A 175 10.83 -9.02 -11.37
N THR A 176 9.84 -8.43 -12.02
CA THR A 176 9.43 -8.77 -13.38
C THR A 176 8.83 -7.56 -14.09
N HIS A 177 9.01 -7.48 -15.42
CA HIS A 177 8.32 -6.48 -16.25
C HIS A 177 7.01 -7.02 -16.85
N ASP A 178 6.67 -8.28 -16.58
CA ASP A 178 5.44 -8.91 -17.08
C ASP A 178 4.91 -9.92 -16.07
N LEU A 179 4.25 -9.39 -15.05
CA LEU A 179 3.72 -10.17 -13.91
C LEU A 179 2.79 -11.30 -14.36
N HIS A 180 1.90 -11.04 -15.31
CA HIS A 180 0.87 -12.01 -15.69
C HIS A 180 1.44 -13.21 -16.46
N ASN A 181 2.62 -13.07 -17.04
CA ASN A 181 3.36 -14.16 -17.69
C ASN A 181 4.47 -14.75 -16.80
N ASP A 182 4.66 -14.23 -15.60
CA ASP A 182 5.62 -14.74 -14.61
C ASP A 182 4.92 -15.76 -13.68
N ALA A 183 5.18 -17.04 -13.90
CA ALA A 183 4.50 -18.12 -13.20
C ALA A 183 4.72 -18.10 -11.67
N VAL A 184 5.86 -17.56 -11.22
CA VAL A 184 6.21 -17.50 -9.78
C VAL A 184 5.61 -16.26 -9.13
N LEU A 185 5.82 -15.08 -9.73
CA LEU A 185 5.38 -13.82 -9.14
C LEU A 185 3.87 -13.56 -9.30
N ASN A 186 3.22 -14.25 -10.23
CA ASN A 186 1.78 -14.19 -10.42
C ASN A 186 1.00 -15.19 -9.56
N GLU A 187 1.67 -16.14 -8.92
CA GLU A 187 0.99 -17.07 -8.02
C GLU A 187 0.34 -16.32 -6.85
N GLY A 188 -0.97 -16.53 -6.64
CA GLY A 188 -1.75 -15.84 -5.62
C GLY A 188 -1.91 -14.32 -5.83
N ASN A 189 -1.61 -13.80 -7.02
CA ASN A 189 -1.77 -12.39 -7.32
C ASN A 189 -3.24 -11.95 -7.22
N VAL A 190 -3.51 -11.00 -6.35
CA VAL A 190 -4.79 -10.28 -6.29
C VAL A 190 -4.67 -9.04 -7.17
N MET A 191 -5.63 -8.85 -8.09
CA MET A 191 -5.63 -7.70 -8.98
C MET A 191 -6.39 -6.51 -8.37
N THR A 192 -5.90 -5.30 -8.65
CA THR A 192 -6.68 -4.08 -8.44
C THR A 192 -7.69 -3.89 -9.59
N GLU A 193 -8.73 -3.06 -9.41
CA GLU A 193 -9.65 -2.66 -10.51
C GLU A 193 -8.87 -2.04 -11.70
N TYR A 194 -7.77 -1.34 -11.40
CA TYR A 194 -6.90 -0.75 -12.41
C TYR A 194 -6.14 -1.83 -13.18
N GLU A 195 -5.55 -2.78 -12.47
CA GLU A 195 -4.80 -3.90 -13.04
C GLU A 195 -5.69 -4.74 -13.98
N GLU A 196 -6.88 -5.15 -13.54
CA GLU A 196 -7.85 -5.90 -14.35
C GLU A 196 -8.13 -5.19 -15.67
N LYS A 197 -8.39 -3.87 -15.60
CA LYS A 197 -8.71 -3.08 -16.79
C LYS A 197 -7.53 -2.99 -17.75
N PHE A 198 -6.33 -2.68 -17.29
CA PHE A 198 -5.20 -2.39 -18.16
C PHE A 198 -4.51 -3.66 -18.66
N SER A 199 -4.47 -4.72 -17.86
CA SER A 199 -3.99 -6.02 -18.31
C SER A 199 -4.89 -6.63 -19.38
N SER A 200 -6.22 -6.48 -19.26
CA SER A 200 -7.16 -6.91 -20.31
C SER A 200 -6.98 -6.15 -21.64
N MET A 201 -6.35 -4.99 -21.64
CA MET A 201 -5.98 -4.22 -22.83
C MET A 201 -4.60 -4.62 -23.40
N GLY A 202 -3.92 -5.61 -22.77
CA GLY A 202 -2.61 -6.10 -23.20
C GLY A 202 -1.43 -5.32 -22.62
N ASN A 203 -1.65 -4.44 -21.65
CA ASN A 203 -0.54 -3.75 -20.97
C ASN A 203 0.16 -4.72 -20.00
N PRO A 204 1.49 -4.91 -20.12
CA PRO A 204 2.22 -5.69 -19.13
C PRO A 204 2.22 -4.95 -17.78
N ILE A 205 2.21 -5.73 -16.69
CA ILE A 205 2.29 -5.21 -15.34
C ILE A 205 3.66 -5.56 -14.77
N CYS A 206 4.38 -4.54 -14.34
CA CYS A 206 5.66 -4.71 -13.64
C CYS A 206 5.40 -4.96 -12.15
N LYS A 207 6.22 -5.82 -11.52
CA LYS A 207 6.21 -6.06 -10.08
C LYS A 207 7.62 -6.16 -9.53
N LEU A 208 7.87 -5.60 -8.36
CA LEU A 208 9.06 -5.86 -7.56
C LEU A 208 8.71 -6.14 -6.10
N ILE A 209 9.60 -6.84 -5.44
CA ILE A 209 9.58 -7.07 -3.98
C ILE A 209 10.93 -6.61 -3.43
N ALA A 210 10.89 -5.72 -2.44
CA ALA A 210 12.07 -5.18 -1.79
C ALA A 210 12.03 -5.48 -0.29
N VAL A 211 13.19 -5.86 0.26
CA VAL A 211 13.41 -6.07 1.69
C VAL A 211 14.64 -5.29 2.15
N ARG A 212 14.77 -5.07 3.46
CA ARG A 212 16.02 -4.53 4.00
C ARG A 212 17.20 -5.44 3.67
N GLN A 213 18.36 -4.84 3.40
CA GLN A 213 19.60 -5.59 3.44
C GLN A 213 19.85 -5.93 4.92
N THR A 214 19.82 -7.21 5.26
CA THR A 214 20.38 -7.65 6.53
C THR A 214 21.87 -7.34 6.47
N GLY A 215 22.34 -6.37 7.24
CA GLY A 215 23.77 -6.19 7.40
C GLY A 215 24.34 -7.52 7.88
N ASP A 216 25.45 -7.95 7.27
CA ASP A 216 26.27 -8.98 7.87
C ASP A 216 26.62 -8.47 9.28
N ILE A 217 25.93 -9.03 10.27
CA ILE A 217 26.43 -8.97 11.65
C ILE A 217 27.68 -9.84 11.60
N GLN A 218 28.80 -9.23 11.24
CA GLN A 218 30.09 -9.83 11.49
C GLN A 218 30.21 -9.97 13.02
N ALA A 219 30.08 -11.21 13.44
CA ALA A 219 30.33 -11.64 14.81
C ALA A 219 31.79 -11.34 15.22
#